data_858b2feba64be6fa53f142be7f4074a4
#
_entry.id   858b2feba64be6fa53f142be7f4074a4
#
_cell.length_a   1.000
_cell.length_b   1.000
_cell.length_c   1.000
_cell.angle_alpha   90.00
_cell.angle_beta   90.00
_cell.angle_gamma   90.00
#
_symmetry.space_group_name_H-M   'P 1'
#
loop_
_entity.id
_entity.type
_entity.pdbx_description
1 polymer ?
#
loop_
_entity_poly.entity_id
_entity_poly.type
_entity_poly.pdbx_seq_one_letter_code
_entity_poly.pdbx_strand_id
1 'polypeptide(L)'
;AINFSQGYADEVASLAVMKGSNLEGMQTSEGINLTNKSGAVKKDLKTITGALAGKTVCTQTGTIHQNFLESGDVGSVDVRTYKTQDEVNLDLTAGRCDAALAAAVAFTDYAEKSGKAVVLVGPTFSGGHFGNGVGVGLRQEAQFGSDSALGKRDAQLLKDFNKAIDQ
;
A
#
# COMPACT_ATOMS: atom_id res chain seq x y z
N ALA A 1 4.95 -22.03 -1.65
CA ALA A 1 5.41 -20.93 -2.49
C ALA A 1 4.33 -20.59 -3.53
N ILE A 2 4.30 -19.34 -3.99
CA ILE A 2 3.26 -18.80 -4.89
C ILE A 2 3.97 -18.22 -6.12
N ASN A 3 3.40 -18.48 -7.32
CA ASN A 3 3.71 -17.77 -8.56
C ASN A 3 2.65 -16.69 -8.77
N PHE A 4 3.05 -15.51 -9.23
CA PHE A 4 2.12 -14.45 -9.59
C PHE A 4 2.00 -14.32 -11.11
N SER A 5 0.81 -14.01 -11.60
CA SER A 5 0.61 -13.54 -12.97
C SER A 5 1.30 -12.19 -13.18
N GLN A 6 1.28 -11.68 -14.39
CA GLN A 6 1.51 -10.25 -14.66
C GLN A 6 0.55 -9.40 -13.82
N GLY A 7 0.93 -8.15 -13.53
CA GLY A 7 0.03 -7.18 -12.90
C GLY A 7 -1.14 -6.85 -13.81
N TYR A 8 -2.35 -6.93 -13.30
CA TYR A 8 -3.58 -6.57 -14.04
C TYR A 8 -4.19 -5.25 -13.57
N ALA A 9 -3.74 -4.72 -12.45
CA ALA A 9 -4.16 -3.44 -11.92
C ALA A 9 -3.01 -2.77 -11.17
N ASP A 10 -2.95 -1.45 -11.26
CA ASP A 10 -2.09 -0.65 -10.42
C ASP A 10 -2.77 -0.43 -9.08
N GLU A 11 -2.08 -0.77 -8.00
CA GLU A 11 -2.50 -0.45 -6.66
C GLU A 11 -1.45 0.48 -6.04
N VAL A 12 -1.90 1.65 -5.60
CA VAL A 12 -1.05 2.64 -4.94
C VAL A 12 -1.42 2.75 -3.48
N ALA A 13 -0.43 2.92 -2.62
CA ALA A 13 -0.66 3.24 -1.23
C ALA A 13 -0.78 4.77 -1.05
N SER A 14 -1.47 5.20 -0.01
CA SER A 14 -1.59 6.61 0.35
C SER A 14 -1.66 6.77 1.86
N LEU A 15 -1.23 7.94 2.32
CA LEU A 15 -1.53 8.41 3.66
C LEU A 15 -2.93 9.01 3.71
N ALA A 16 -3.63 8.76 4.80
CA ALA A 16 -4.88 9.42 5.12
C ALA A 16 -4.82 10.05 6.51
N VAL A 17 -5.50 11.15 6.67
CA VAL A 17 -5.61 11.91 7.94
C VAL A 17 -7.06 12.31 8.19
N MET A 18 -7.38 12.67 9.42
CA MET A 18 -8.67 13.32 9.68
C MET A 18 -8.73 14.66 8.96
N LYS A 19 -9.89 14.96 8.40
CA LYS A 19 -10.17 16.26 7.81
C LYS A 19 -9.98 17.36 8.86
N GLY A 20 -9.29 18.43 8.47
CA GLY A 20 -8.97 19.55 9.37
C GLY A 20 -7.72 19.31 10.23
N SER A 21 -7.01 18.19 10.06
CA SER A 21 -5.74 17.96 10.77
C SER A 21 -4.63 18.86 10.21
N ASN A 22 -3.59 19.08 11.02
CA ASN A 22 -2.42 19.87 10.61
C ASN A 22 -1.58 19.20 9.50
N LEU A 23 -1.84 17.93 9.19
CA LEU A 23 -1.18 17.19 8.11
C LEU A 23 -1.91 17.33 6.75
N GLU A 24 -3.14 17.86 6.73
CA GLU A 24 -3.95 18.00 5.50
C GLU A 24 -3.28 18.89 4.44
N GLY A 25 -2.45 19.85 4.88
CA GLY A 25 -1.74 20.76 3.98
C GLY A 25 -0.38 20.27 3.48
N MET A 26 -0.05 18.99 3.60
CA MET A 26 1.25 18.44 3.16
C MET A 26 1.46 18.63 1.66
N GLN A 27 2.50 19.39 1.30
CA GLN A 27 2.81 19.71 -0.10
C GLN A 27 3.85 18.72 -0.65
N THR A 28 3.41 17.84 -1.54
CA THR A 28 4.26 16.86 -2.26
C THR A 28 3.84 16.78 -3.72
N SER A 29 4.55 16.03 -4.55
CA SER A 29 4.05 15.59 -5.86
C SER A 29 2.82 14.67 -5.71
N GLU A 30 2.06 14.46 -6.78
CA GLU A 30 0.85 13.63 -6.76
C GLU A 30 1.18 12.15 -6.49
N GLY A 31 2.31 11.67 -7.04
CA GLY A 31 2.73 10.28 -6.86
C GLY A 31 4.24 10.13 -6.94
N ILE A 32 4.76 9.17 -6.20
CA ILE A 32 6.16 8.78 -6.23
C ILE A 32 6.31 7.27 -6.44
N ASN A 33 7.28 6.90 -7.28
CA ASN A 33 7.71 5.52 -7.41
C ASN A 33 9.01 5.34 -6.63
N LEU A 34 9.01 4.50 -5.61
CA LEU A 34 10.13 4.30 -4.69
C LEU A 34 11.35 3.61 -5.32
N THR A 35 11.21 3.02 -6.51
CA THR A 35 12.37 2.52 -7.28
C THR A 35 13.14 3.66 -7.93
N ASN A 36 12.49 4.82 -8.14
CA ASN A 36 13.11 6.01 -8.71
C ASN A 36 13.90 6.76 -7.62
N LYS A 37 15.20 6.87 -7.78
CA LYS A 37 16.09 7.57 -6.84
C LYS A 37 16.31 9.06 -7.18
N SER A 38 15.40 9.68 -7.92
CA SER A 38 15.50 11.09 -8.32
C SER A 38 15.50 12.06 -7.13
N GLY A 39 15.97 13.29 -7.38
CA GLY A 39 15.93 14.35 -6.37
C GLY A 39 14.52 14.73 -5.94
N ALA A 40 13.53 14.60 -6.83
CA ALA A 40 12.12 14.87 -6.53
C ALA A 40 11.59 13.86 -5.49
N VAL A 41 11.79 12.56 -5.72
CA VAL A 41 11.38 11.51 -4.76
C VAL A 41 12.04 11.71 -3.40
N LYS A 42 13.35 12.02 -3.37
CA LYS A 42 14.06 12.31 -2.11
C LYS A 42 13.50 13.52 -1.38
N LYS A 43 13.12 14.57 -2.12
CA LYS A 43 12.50 15.77 -1.55
C LYS A 43 11.15 15.43 -0.92
N ASP A 44 10.29 14.68 -1.63
CA ASP A 44 8.99 14.28 -1.11
C ASP A 44 9.10 13.39 0.12
N LEU A 45 9.98 12.38 0.11
CA LEU A 45 10.24 11.56 1.28
C LEU A 45 10.73 12.38 2.48
N LYS A 46 11.60 13.39 2.25
CA LYS A 46 12.04 14.30 3.31
C LYS A 46 10.88 15.13 3.87
N THR A 47 9.98 15.62 3.01
CA THR A 47 8.77 16.35 3.43
C THR A 47 7.88 15.48 4.31
N ILE A 48 7.62 14.22 3.88
CA ILE A 48 6.83 13.25 4.62
C ILE A 48 7.48 12.93 5.96
N THR A 49 8.79 12.63 5.97
CA THR A 49 9.57 12.38 7.21
C THR A 49 9.40 13.53 8.20
N GLY A 50 9.52 14.78 7.73
CA GLY A 50 9.36 15.95 8.59
C GLY A 50 7.94 16.10 9.14
N ALA A 51 6.93 15.84 8.30
CA ALA A 51 5.52 15.93 8.68
C ALA A 51 5.10 14.83 9.67
N LEU A 52 5.66 13.62 9.51
CA LEU A 52 5.33 12.46 10.36
C LEU A 52 6.24 12.33 11.61
N ALA A 53 7.23 13.21 11.79
CA ALA A 53 8.12 13.15 12.95
C ALA A 53 7.35 13.22 14.27
N GLY A 54 7.50 12.20 15.12
CA GLY A 54 6.81 12.08 16.41
C GLY A 54 5.30 11.84 16.31
N LYS A 55 4.79 11.44 15.14
CA LYS A 55 3.39 11.12 14.89
C LYS A 55 3.12 9.63 15.01
N THR A 56 1.90 9.29 15.45
CA THR A 56 1.40 7.91 15.42
C THR A 56 0.77 7.64 14.06
N VAL A 57 1.34 6.67 13.31
CA VAL A 57 0.83 6.23 12.00
C VAL A 57 0.25 4.83 12.12
N CYS A 58 -1.01 4.70 11.80
CA CYS A 58 -1.74 3.45 11.90
C CYS A 58 -1.77 2.69 10.58
N THR A 59 -1.70 1.35 10.65
CA THR A 59 -1.77 0.47 9.48
C THR A 59 -2.24 -0.93 9.86
N GLN A 60 -2.59 -1.75 8.88
CA GLN A 60 -2.94 -3.15 9.13
C GLN A 60 -1.69 -4.01 9.31
N THR A 61 -1.73 -4.90 10.31
CA THR A 61 -0.64 -5.83 10.64
C THR A 61 -0.33 -6.78 9.48
N GLY A 62 0.94 -7.06 9.26
CA GLY A 62 1.42 -8.05 8.29
C GLY A 62 1.31 -7.58 6.83
N THR A 63 1.17 -6.29 6.59
CA THR A 63 1.05 -5.70 5.25
C THR A 63 2.37 -5.09 4.77
N ILE A 64 2.46 -4.85 3.47
CA ILE A 64 3.55 -4.08 2.86
C ILE A 64 3.61 -2.64 3.39
N HIS A 65 2.47 -2.09 3.82
CA HIS A 65 2.35 -0.77 4.42
C HIS A 65 3.08 -0.70 5.77
N GLN A 66 2.89 -1.71 6.64
CA GLN A 66 3.66 -1.84 7.88
C GLN A 66 5.16 -1.92 7.59
N ASN A 67 5.57 -2.79 6.68
CA ASN A 67 6.99 -2.95 6.32
C ASN A 67 7.61 -1.63 5.84
N PHE A 68 6.87 -0.84 5.05
CA PHE A 68 7.34 0.48 4.60
C PHE A 68 7.49 1.48 5.74
N LEU A 69 6.54 1.57 6.65
CA LEU A 69 6.64 2.46 7.81
C LEU A 69 7.82 2.10 8.73
N GLU A 70 8.09 0.80 8.88
CA GLU A 70 9.17 0.27 9.73
C GLU A 70 10.53 0.27 9.02
N SER A 71 10.59 0.48 7.70
CA SER A 71 11.84 0.50 6.92
C SER A 71 12.76 1.69 7.25
N GLY A 72 12.18 2.77 7.78
CA GLY A 72 12.88 4.03 8.00
C GLY A 72 12.88 4.98 6.80
N ASP A 73 12.29 4.60 5.66
CA ASP A 73 12.22 5.44 4.45
C ASP A 73 11.46 6.76 4.70
N VAL A 74 10.52 6.76 5.64
CA VAL A 74 9.77 7.95 6.09
C VAL A 74 10.22 8.43 7.50
N GLY A 75 11.43 8.06 7.90
CA GLY A 75 11.98 8.39 9.22
C GLY A 75 11.42 7.52 10.34
N SER A 76 11.64 7.94 11.59
CA SER A 76 11.10 7.25 12.76
C SER A 76 9.70 7.75 13.07
N VAL A 77 8.70 6.89 12.91
CA VAL A 77 7.30 7.12 13.25
C VAL A 77 6.86 6.14 14.33
N ASP A 78 5.86 6.50 15.13
CA ASP A 78 5.21 5.55 16.06
C ASP A 78 4.21 4.71 15.25
N VAL A 79 4.60 3.47 14.88
CA VAL A 79 3.76 2.58 14.07
C VAL A 79 2.81 1.82 14.98
N ARG A 80 1.50 2.03 14.78
CA ARG A 80 0.46 1.27 15.47
C ARG A 80 -0.27 0.37 14.50
N THR A 81 -0.33 -0.93 14.82
CA THR A 81 -0.90 -1.93 13.93
C THR A 81 -2.21 -2.52 14.45
N TYR A 82 -3.10 -2.88 13.52
CA TYR A 82 -4.43 -3.44 13.79
C TYR A 82 -4.65 -4.69 12.95
N LYS A 83 -5.56 -5.54 13.38
CA LYS A 83 -5.88 -6.78 12.65
C LYS A 83 -6.63 -6.52 11.34
N THR A 84 -7.44 -5.47 11.30
CA THR A 84 -8.29 -5.13 10.15
C THR A 84 -8.13 -3.68 9.74
N GLN A 85 -8.43 -3.38 8.47
CA GLN A 85 -8.47 -2.01 7.97
C GLN A 85 -9.58 -1.19 8.62
N ASP A 86 -10.70 -1.82 8.99
CA ASP A 86 -11.81 -1.14 9.68
C ASP A 86 -11.38 -0.61 11.05
N GLU A 87 -10.57 -1.36 11.80
CA GLU A 87 -10.01 -0.90 13.08
C GLU A 87 -9.07 0.30 12.87
N VAL A 88 -8.23 0.29 11.81
CA VAL A 88 -7.39 1.44 11.43
C VAL A 88 -8.26 2.68 11.17
N ASN A 89 -9.32 2.52 10.38
CA ASN A 89 -10.22 3.60 10.01
C ASN A 89 -10.95 4.19 11.24
N LEU A 90 -11.41 3.33 12.14
CA LEU A 90 -12.06 3.75 13.39
C LEU A 90 -11.11 4.52 14.31
N ASP A 91 -9.87 4.07 14.45
CA ASP A 91 -8.89 4.73 15.30
C ASP A 91 -8.38 6.04 14.69
N LEU A 92 -8.27 6.11 13.36
CA LEU A 92 -7.97 7.36 12.65
C LEU A 92 -9.06 8.41 12.91
N THR A 93 -10.33 8.04 12.72
CA THR A 93 -11.46 8.96 12.92
C THR A 93 -11.72 9.30 14.39
N ALA A 94 -11.30 8.46 15.31
CA ALA A 94 -11.35 8.73 16.74
C ALA A 94 -10.16 9.61 17.23
N GLY A 95 -9.24 9.99 16.33
CA GLY A 95 -8.07 10.81 16.68
C GLY A 95 -7.00 10.06 17.50
N ARG A 96 -7.03 8.72 17.50
CA ARG A 96 -6.01 7.90 18.17
C ARG A 96 -4.79 7.63 17.28
N CYS A 97 -4.90 7.94 15.99
CA CYS A 97 -3.81 8.00 15.03
C CYS A 97 -3.74 9.42 14.44
N ASP A 98 -2.54 9.95 14.24
CA ASP A 98 -2.35 11.21 13.51
C ASP A 98 -2.54 11.02 12.00
N ALA A 99 -2.11 9.86 11.50
CA ALA A 99 -2.25 9.45 10.11
C ALA A 99 -2.48 7.93 10.02
N ALA A 100 -2.88 7.45 8.86
CA ALA A 100 -2.90 6.04 8.54
C ALA A 100 -2.32 5.79 7.14
N LEU A 101 -1.72 4.62 6.91
CA LEU A 101 -1.19 4.19 5.63
C LEU A 101 -1.86 2.89 5.19
N ALA A 102 -2.43 2.87 3.99
CA ALA A 102 -3.04 1.69 3.36
C ALA A 102 -3.13 1.88 1.83
N ALA A 103 -3.74 0.93 1.13
CA ALA A 103 -4.15 1.12 -0.26
C ALA A 103 -5.06 2.36 -0.38
N ALA A 104 -4.81 3.21 -1.37
CA ALA A 104 -5.56 4.46 -1.53
C ALA A 104 -7.08 4.23 -1.65
N VAL A 105 -7.48 3.15 -2.35
CA VAL A 105 -8.90 2.78 -2.52
C VAL A 105 -9.60 2.53 -1.19
N ALA A 106 -8.93 1.93 -0.21
CA ALA A 106 -9.53 1.65 1.10
C ALA A 106 -9.94 2.95 1.83
N PHE A 107 -9.15 4.00 1.70
CA PHE A 107 -9.50 5.30 2.28
C PHE A 107 -10.51 6.08 1.45
N THR A 108 -10.49 5.97 0.13
CA THR A 108 -11.50 6.59 -0.74
C THR A 108 -12.89 6.04 -0.42
N ASP A 109 -13.03 4.72 -0.35
CA ASP A 109 -14.28 4.05 0.02
C ASP A 109 -14.76 4.43 1.43
N TYR A 110 -13.81 4.50 2.38
CA TYR A 110 -14.16 4.90 3.74
C TYR A 110 -14.54 6.38 3.84
N ALA A 111 -13.85 7.27 3.11
CA ALA A 111 -14.20 8.70 3.07
C ALA A 111 -15.64 8.91 2.57
N GLU A 112 -16.06 8.18 1.54
CA GLU A 112 -17.45 8.24 1.05
C GLU A 112 -18.46 7.79 2.11
N LYS A 113 -18.20 6.67 2.78
CA LYS A 113 -19.08 6.08 3.80
C LYS A 113 -19.14 6.91 5.09
N SER A 114 -18.06 7.60 5.45
CA SER A 114 -17.93 8.39 6.70
C SER A 114 -18.30 9.86 6.54
N GLY A 115 -18.87 10.27 5.40
CA GLY A 115 -19.20 11.68 5.16
C GLY A 115 -17.97 12.56 4.97
N LYS A 116 -16.91 12.01 4.41
CA LYS A 116 -15.61 12.68 4.17
C LYS A 116 -14.89 13.09 5.46
N ALA A 117 -14.99 12.26 6.50
CA ALA A 117 -14.27 12.48 7.76
C ALA A 117 -12.76 12.33 7.63
N VAL A 118 -12.28 11.62 6.60
CA VAL A 118 -10.85 11.44 6.28
C VAL A 118 -10.54 12.00 4.89
N VAL A 119 -9.31 12.42 4.70
CA VAL A 119 -8.77 12.90 3.43
C VAL A 119 -7.41 12.24 3.17
N LEU A 120 -7.13 11.95 1.90
CA LEU A 120 -5.81 11.49 1.49
C LEU A 120 -4.86 12.69 1.45
N VAL A 121 -3.61 12.45 1.86
CA VAL A 121 -2.57 13.48 1.92
C VAL A 121 -1.23 12.93 1.45
N GLY A 122 -0.35 13.82 1.01
CA GLY A 122 0.94 13.45 0.47
C GLY A 122 0.81 12.80 -0.91
N PRO A 123 1.88 12.16 -1.40
CA PRO A 123 1.84 11.47 -2.68
C PRO A 123 1.20 10.11 -2.56
N THR A 124 0.74 9.56 -3.67
CA THR A 124 0.55 8.11 -3.78
C THR A 124 1.90 7.41 -3.90
N PHE A 125 2.02 6.23 -3.31
CA PHE A 125 3.25 5.44 -3.31
C PHE A 125 3.09 4.21 -4.20
N SER A 126 4.11 3.96 -5.04
CA SER A 126 4.24 2.76 -5.87
C SER A 126 5.70 2.30 -5.93
N GLY A 127 5.94 1.11 -6.46
CA GLY A 127 7.29 0.54 -6.57
C GLY A 127 7.95 0.25 -5.22
N GLY A 128 9.17 -0.27 -5.23
CA GLY A 128 9.89 -0.62 -4.01
C GLY A 128 9.10 -1.56 -3.11
N HIS A 129 8.77 -1.13 -1.89
CA HIS A 129 7.95 -1.89 -0.93
C HIS A 129 6.55 -2.21 -1.44
N PHE A 130 5.99 -1.38 -2.32
CA PHE A 130 4.61 -1.53 -2.83
C PHE A 130 4.52 -2.37 -4.11
N GLY A 131 5.67 -2.82 -4.66
CA GLY A 131 5.67 -3.64 -5.88
C GLY A 131 5.21 -2.89 -7.14
N ASN A 132 4.85 -3.65 -8.17
CA ASN A 132 4.47 -3.15 -9.50
C ASN A 132 3.02 -3.48 -9.85
N GLY A 133 2.12 -3.39 -8.89
CA GLY A 133 0.71 -3.69 -9.11
C GLY A 133 0.23 -5.01 -8.51
N VAL A 134 -1.00 -5.38 -8.81
CA VAL A 134 -1.70 -6.56 -8.30
C VAL A 134 -1.72 -7.66 -9.34
N GLY A 135 -1.31 -8.86 -8.96
CA GLY A 135 -1.32 -10.07 -9.79
C GLY A 135 -2.11 -11.21 -9.15
N VAL A 136 -2.53 -12.17 -9.94
CA VAL A 136 -3.20 -13.38 -9.46
C VAL A 136 -2.15 -14.33 -8.88
N GLY A 137 -2.32 -14.70 -7.61
CA GLY A 137 -1.46 -15.67 -6.92
C GLY A 137 -1.88 -17.11 -7.21
N LEU A 138 -0.97 -17.90 -7.76
CA LEU A 138 -1.18 -19.31 -8.07
C LEU A 138 -0.14 -20.17 -7.33
N ARG A 139 -0.48 -21.40 -7.03
CA ARG A 139 0.46 -22.33 -6.42
C ARG A 139 1.64 -22.60 -7.34
N GLN A 140 2.83 -22.75 -6.79
CA GLN A 140 3.99 -23.15 -7.59
C GLN A 140 3.89 -24.61 -7.99
N GLU A 141 4.18 -24.91 -9.27
CA GLU A 141 4.25 -26.27 -9.82
C GLU A 141 5.12 -27.22 -9.00
N ALA A 142 6.22 -26.71 -8.46
CA ALA A 142 7.18 -27.48 -7.68
C ALA A 142 6.57 -28.11 -6.41
N GLN A 143 5.42 -27.64 -5.92
CA GLN A 143 4.74 -28.24 -4.76
C GLN A 143 4.13 -29.62 -5.07
N PHE A 144 3.83 -29.90 -6.34
CA PHE A 144 3.18 -31.15 -6.77
C PHE A 144 4.00 -31.96 -7.78
N GLY A 145 5.21 -31.47 -8.11
CA GLY A 145 6.02 -31.98 -9.23
C GLY A 145 5.54 -31.43 -10.58
N SER A 146 6.48 -31.00 -11.42
CA SER A 146 6.18 -30.38 -12.72
C SER A 146 5.41 -31.30 -13.67
N ASP A 147 5.58 -32.62 -13.51
CA ASP A 147 4.94 -33.65 -14.36
C ASP A 147 3.57 -34.11 -13.84
N SER A 148 3.18 -33.71 -12.64
CA SER A 148 1.86 -34.04 -12.11
C SER A 148 0.74 -33.31 -12.87
N ALA A 149 -0.45 -33.90 -12.90
CA ALA A 149 -1.63 -33.27 -13.52
C ALA A 149 -1.96 -31.89 -12.89
N LEU A 150 -1.72 -31.74 -11.56
CA LEU A 150 -1.93 -30.49 -10.83
C LEU A 150 -0.87 -29.43 -11.19
N GLY A 151 0.41 -29.82 -11.30
CA GLY A 151 1.49 -28.93 -11.70
C GLY A 151 1.28 -28.40 -13.13
N LYS A 152 0.94 -29.28 -14.07
CA LYS A 152 0.64 -28.89 -15.46
C LYS A 152 -0.56 -27.95 -15.55
N ARG A 153 -1.62 -28.21 -14.78
CA ARG A 153 -2.82 -27.36 -14.72
C ARG A 153 -2.47 -25.97 -14.18
N ASP A 154 -1.72 -25.88 -13.09
CA ASP A 154 -1.39 -24.58 -12.46
C ASP A 154 -0.44 -23.77 -13.35
N ALA A 155 0.48 -24.43 -14.09
CA ALA A 155 1.30 -23.79 -15.13
C ALA A 155 0.49 -23.25 -16.30
N GLN A 156 -0.48 -24.04 -16.78
CA GLN A 156 -1.37 -23.61 -17.86
C GLN A 156 -2.24 -22.44 -17.41
N LEU A 157 -2.79 -22.50 -16.20
CA LEU A 157 -3.60 -21.43 -15.62
C LEU A 157 -2.84 -20.10 -15.54
N LEU A 158 -1.57 -20.13 -15.16
CA LEU A 158 -0.71 -18.93 -15.15
C LEU A 158 -0.59 -18.32 -16.55
N LYS A 159 -0.36 -19.15 -17.57
CA LYS A 159 -0.29 -18.71 -18.98
C LYS A 159 -1.61 -18.10 -19.44
N ASP A 160 -2.74 -18.72 -19.06
CA ASP A 160 -4.07 -18.27 -19.46
C ASP A 160 -4.41 -16.91 -18.80
N PHE A 161 -4.06 -16.72 -17.52
CA PHE A 161 -4.20 -15.42 -16.87
C PHE A 161 -3.33 -14.34 -17.54
N ASN A 162 -2.05 -14.61 -17.81
CA ASN A 162 -1.18 -13.63 -18.47
C ASN A 162 -1.71 -13.27 -19.87
N LYS A 163 -2.18 -14.25 -20.64
CA LYS A 163 -2.79 -14.02 -21.96
C LYS A 163 -4.07 -13.18 -21.87
N ALA A 164 -4.88 -13.37 -20.83
CA ALA A 164 -6.09 -12.57 -20.62
C ALA A 164 -5.79 -11.13 -20.20
N ILE A 165 -4.69 -10.92 -19.47
CA ILE A 165 -4.23 -9.59 -19.04
C ILE A 165 -3.68 -8.78 -20.21
N ASP A 166 -3.06 -9.44 -21.22
CA ASP A 166 -2.48 -8.80 -22.41
C ASP A 166 -3.52 -8.36 -23.45
N GLN A 167 -4.83 -8.64 -23.26
CA GLN A 167 -5.94 -8.26 -24.15
C GLN A 167 -6.62 -6.95 -23.71
#